data_3117da81f1399ae10b0f499e61dd85f7
#
_entry.id   3117da81f1399ae10b0f499e61dd85f7
#
_cell.length_a   1.000
_cell.length_b   1.000
_cell.length_c   1.000
_cell.angle_alpha   90.00
_cell.angle_beta   90.00
_cell.angle_gamma   90.00
#
_symmetry.space_group_name_H-M   'P 1'
#
loop_
_entity.id
_entity.type
_entity.pdbx_description
1 polymer ?
#
loop_
_entity_poly.entity_id
_entity_poly.type
_entity_poly.pdbx_seq_one_letter_code
_entity_poly.pdbx_strand_id
1 'polypeptide(L)'
;SLTVHSLAIKRATRLHLFQDRYQEMSFENNQEIMDMAMNCARECGMGPYYLYRQKNMSGNLENVGYAKEDKAGIYNILIMEEKQSIIAAGAGASTKFVFEDGARIERAENVKDVTNYISRIDEMIERKRSGLKKYLEIGSAQDE
;
A
#
# COMPACT_ATOMS: atom_id res chain seq x y z
N SER A 1 3.25 -6.08 16.08
CA SER A 1 2.19 -6.26 15.08
C SER A 1 2.56 -7.30 14.04
N LEU A 2 1.59 -7.92 13.44
CA LEU A 2 1.69 -8.92 12.39
C LEU A 2 0.78 -8.50 11.24
N THR A 3 1.23 -8.64 10.00
CA THR A 3 0.36 -8.49 8.83
C THR A 3 0.35 -9.79 8.03
N VAL A 4 -0.83 -10.30 7.77
CA VAL A 4 -1.05 -11.48 6.93
C VAL A 4 -1.52 -11.00 5.56
N HIS A 5 -0.73 -11.33 4.52
CA HIS A 5 -1.02 -10.94 3.15
C HIS A 5 -1.51 -12.12 2.33
N SER A 6 -2.63 -11.93 1.64
CA SER A 6 -3.03 -12.81 0.54
C SER A 6 -2.39 -12.32 -0.77
N LEU A 7 -1.72 -13.21 -1.49
CA LEU A 7 -0.98 -12.85 -2.69
C LEU A 7 -1.93 -12.41 -3.82
N ALA A 8 -1.69 -11.22 -4.37
CA ALA A 8 -2.35 -10.74 -5.58
C ALA A 8 -1.38 -10.82 -6.76
N ILE A 9 -1.64 -11.70 -7.72
CA ILE A 9 -0.82 -11.86 -8.91
C ILE A 9 -1.24 -10.81 -9.96
N LYS A 10 -0.36 -9.83 -10.19
CA LYS A 10 -0.58 -8.76 -11.17
C LYS A 10 0.02 -9.13 -12.53
N ARG A 11 -0.59 -8.67 -13.64
CA ARG A 11 -0.22 -8.99 -15.03
C ARG A 11 1.27 -8.79 -15.36
N ALA A 12 1.92 -7.78 -14.76
CA ALA A 12 3.32 -7.45 -15.02
C ALA A 12 4.30 -8.13 -14.04
N THR A 13 3.85 -9.05 -13.19
CA THR A 13 4.73 -9.76 -12.27
C THR A 13 5.46 -10.91 -12.94
N ARG A 14 6.66 -11.21 -12.48
CA ARG A 14 7.42 -12.38 -12.99
C ARG A 14 6.66 -13.68 -12.78
N LEU A 15 5.91 -13.83 -11.70
CA LEU A 15 5.03 -14.96 -11.43
C LEU A 15 3.98 -15.15 -12.51
N HIS A 16 3.42 -14.07 -13.05
CA HIS A 16 2.46 -14.14 -14.15
C HIS A 16 3.13 -14.36 -15.52
N LEU A 17 4.25 -13.66 -15.76
CA LEU A 17 4.96 -13.73 -17.05
C LEU A 17 5.69 -15.05 -17.28
N PHE A 18 6.11 -15.73 -16.22
CA PHE A 18 6.90 -16.96 -16.27
C PHE A 18 6.24 -18.10 -15.48
N GLN A 19 4.94 -18.27 -15.64
CA GLN A 19 4.15 -19.27 -14.90
C GLN A 19 4.77 -20.67 -14.95
N ASP A 20 5.32 -21.06 -16.11
CA ASP A 20 5.96 -22.37 -16.30
C ASP A 20 7.12 -22.65 -15.33
N ARG A 21 7.80 -21.58 -14.85
CA ARG A 21 8.91 -21.69 -13.90
C ARG A 21 8.45 -21.85 -12.45
N TYR A 22 7.17 -21.62 -12.19
CA TYR A 22 6.59 -21.58 -10.84
C TYR A 22 5.47 -22.62 -10.67
N GLN A 23 5.38 -23.61 -11.57
CA GLN A 23 4.31 -24.64 -11.56
C GLN A 23 4.26 -25.46 -10.28
N GLU A 24 5.42 -25.68 -9.64
CA GLU A 24 5.51 -26.42 -8.37
C GLU A 24 5.16 -25.57 -7.14
N MET A 25 4.95 -24.27 -7.32
CA MET A 25 4.63 -23.37 -6.20
C MET A 25 3.12 -23.12 -6.14
N SER A 26 2.48 -23.58 -5.09
CA SER A 26 1.10 -23.18 -4.78
C SER A 26 1.09 -21.85 -4.05
N PHE A 27 0.38 -20.87 -4.62
CA PHE A 27 0.16 -19.55 -4.00
C PHE A 27 -1.30 -19.39 -3.56
N GLU A 28 -2.02 -20.48 -3.45
CA GLU A 28 -3.41 -20.45 -3.04
C GLU A 28 -3.51 -20.16 -1.54
N ASN A 29 -4.25 -19.12 -1.22
CA ASN A 29 -4.70 -18.87 0.13
C ASN A 29 -6.15 -19.34 0.25
N ASN A 30 -6.51 -19.86 1.41
CA ASN A 30 -7.84 -20.36 1.70
C ASN A 30 -8.30 -19.90 3.10
N GLN A 31 -9.56 -20.15 3.41
CA GLN A 31 -10.14 -19.75 4.69
C GLN A 31 -9.45 -20.41 5.88
N GLU A 32 -9.03 -21.66 5.75
CA GLU A 32 -8.36 -22.41 6.82
C GLU A 32 -7.03 -21.75 7.21
N ILE A 33 -6.23 -21.30 6.22
CA ILE A 33 -4.97 -20.58 6.47
C ILE A 33 -5.25 -19.22 7.15
N MET A 34 -6.31 -18.53 6.73
CA MET A 34 -6.68 -17.26 7.35
C MET A 34 -7.15 -17.44 8.79
N ASP A 35 -7.93 -18.48 9.07
CA ASP A 35 -8.39 -18.82 10.41
C ASP A 35 -7.24 -19.24 11.31
N MET A 36 -6.28 -20.01 10.79
CA MET A 36 -5.03 -20.36 11.50
C MET A 36 -4.24 -19.11 11.86
N ALA A 37 -4.05 -18.19 10.91
CA ALA A 37 -3.33 -16.94 11.13
C ALA A 37 -4.02 -16.07 12.20
N MET A 38 -5.35 -15.99 12.15
CA MET A 38 -6.15 -15.27 13.15
C MET A 38 -6.03 -15.88 14.54
N ASN A 39 -6.09 -17.21 14.64
CA ASN A 39 -5.95 -17.91 15.92
C ASN A 39 -4.55 -17.73 16.51
N CYS A 40 -3.50 -17.85 15.69
CA CYS A 40 -2.11 -17.59 16.11
C CYS A 40 -1.94 -16.13 16.59
N ALA A 41 -2.49 -15.16 15.89
CA ALA A 41 -2.46 -13.76 16.33
C ALA A 41 -3.15 -13.59 17.70
N ARG A 42 -4.31 -14.22 17.89
CA ARG A 42 -5.06 -14.19 19.17
C ARG A 42 -4.28 -14.81 20.31
N GLU A 43 -3.64 -15.96 20.10
CA GLU A 43 -2.76 -16.61 21.08
C GLU A 43 -1.57 -15.71 21.47
N CYS A 44 -1.09 -14.89 20.54
CA CYS A 44 -0.07 -13.87 20.80
C CYS A 44 -0.61 -12.59 21.47
N GLY A 45 -1.90 -12.54 21.82
CA GLY A 45 -2.56 -11.38 22.43
C GLY A 45 -2.74 -10.21 21.45
N MET A 46 -2.89 -10.51 20.15
CA MET A 46 -3.11 -9.51 19.11
C MET A 46 -4.54 -9.60 18.57
N GLY A 47 -5.17 -8.45 18.36
CA GLY A 47 -6.44 -8.32 17.68
C GLY A 47 -6.27 -7.70 16.26
N PRO A 48 -7.25 -7.89 15.36
CA PRO A 48 -7.24 -7.23 14.06
C PRO A 48 -7.46 -5.72 14.23
N TYR A 49 -6.72 -4.89 13.45
CA TYR A 49 -6.86 -3.43 13.49
C TYR A 49 -7.03 -2.81 12.11
N TYR A 50 -6.69 -3.51 11.03
CA TYR A 50 -7.05 -3.08 9.67
C TYR A 50 -7.27 -4.27 8.75
N LEU A 51 -8.04 -4.01 7.69
CA LEU A 51 -8.41 -4.97 6.67
C LEU A 51 -8.31 -4.32 5.29
N TYR A 52 -7.61 -4.97 4.36
CA TYR A 52 -7.40 -4.43 3.03
C TYR A 52 -7.60 -5.48 1.95
N ARG A 53 -8.50 -5.21 1.01
CA ARG A 53 -8.79 -6.07 -0.13
C ARG A 53 -8.34 -5.42 -1.43
N GLN A 54 -7.63 -6.17 -2.27
CA GLN A 54 -7.31 -5.80 -3.64
C GLN A 54 -8.09 -6.65 -4.64
N LYS A 55 -8.20 -6.16 -5.89
CA LYS A 55 -8.70 -6.99 -6.99
C LYS A 55 -7.70 -8.12 -7.29
N ASN A 56 -8.22 -9.30 -7.63
CA ASN A 56 -7.42 -10.49 -8.01
C ASN A 56 -6.52 -11.04 -6.91
N MET A 57 -6.94 -10.97 -5.67
CA MET A 57 -6.28 -11.68 -4.58
C MET A 57 -6.64 -13.18 -4.61
N SER A 58 -5.65 -14.02 -4.30
CA SER A 58 -5.86 -15.47 -4.17
C SER A 58 -6.96 -15.75 -3.13
N GLY A 59 -7.89 -16.65 -3.49
CA GLY A 59 -9.03 -16.99 -2.64
C GLY A 59 -10.03 -15.87 -2.40
N ASN A 60 -9.90 -14.71 -3.06
CA ASN A 60 -10.72 -13.51 -2.84
C ASN A 60 -10.69 -13.03 -1.36
N LEU A 61 -9.58 -13.29 -0.68
CA LEU A 61 -9.35 -13.02 0.73
C LEU A 61 -8.67 -11.66 0.94
N GLU A 62 -8.72 -11.15 2.17
CA GLU A 62 -8.17 -9.85 2.55
C GLU A 62 -6.74 -9.98 3.09
N ASN A 63 -6.01 -8.86 3.08
CA ASN A 63 -4.86 -8.65 3.94
C ASN A 63 -5.36 -8.16 5.30
N VAL A 64 -4.91 -8.79 6.37
CA VAL A 64 -5.32 -8.43 7.73
C VAL A 64 -4.11 -8.05 8.57
N GLY A 65 -4.19 -6.90 9.22
CA GLY A 65 -3.21 -6.46 10.20
C GLY A 65 -3.68 -6.75 11.62
N TYR A 66 -2.83 -7.39 12.41
CA TYR A 66 -3.05 -7.71 13.82
C TYR A 66 -2.05 -6.95 14.70
N ALA A 67 -2.49 -6.43 15.82
CA ALA A 67 -1.63 -5.75 16.78
C ALA A 67 -2.10 -6.00 18.22
N LYS A 68 -1.17 -5.91 19.16
CA LYS A 68 -1.51 -5.75 20.58
C LYS A 68 -2.13 -4.37 20.78
N GLU A 69 -2.86 -4.21 21.87
CA GLU A 69 -3.41 -2.92 22.28
C GLU A 69 -2.30 -1.84 22.29
N ASP A 70 -2.59 -0.66 21.78
CA ASP A 70 -1.67 0.49 21.61
C ASP A 70 -0.42 0.23 20.74
N LYS A 71 -0.38 -0.88 19.98
CA LYS A 71 0.72 -1.25 19.08
C LYS A 71 0.31 -1.36 17.61
N ALA A 72 -0.84 -0.80 17.26
CA ALA A 72 -1.28 -0.70 15.87
C ALA A 72 -0.31 0.14 15.03
N GLY A 73 -0.10 -0.25 13.77
CA GLY A 73 0.75 0.50 12.85
C GLY A 73 0.05 1.78 12.40
N ILE A 74 0.44 2.93 12.94
CA ILE A 74 -0.15 4.24 12.62
C ILE A 74 -0.12 4.52 11.11
N TYR A 75 0.97 4.18 10.44
CA TYR A 75 1.08 4.33 8.98
C TYR A 75 -0.04 3.58 8.22
N ASN A 76 -0.34 2.35 8.62
CA ASN A 76 -1.40 1.57 7.98
C ASN A 76 -2.76 2.22 8.17
N ILE A 77 -3.04 2.75 9.34
CA ILE A 77 -4.29 3.46 9.64
C ILE A 77 -4.39 4.72 8.79
N LEU A 78 -3.36 5.57 8.81
CA LEU A 78 -3.36 6.86 8.10
C LEU A 78 -3.46 6.71 6.58
N ILE A 79 -2.84 5.65 6.01
CA ILE A 79 -2.93 5.38 4.56
C ILE A 79 -4.32 4.90 4.15
N MET A 80 -4.98 4.10 5.00
CA MET A 80 -6.32 3.57 4.75
C MET A 80 -7.40 4.64 4.93
N GLU A 81 -7.27 5.47 5.94
CA GLU A 81 -8.20 6.58 6.25
C GLU A 81 -7.99 7.81 5.35
N GLU A 82 -6.93 7.83 4.57
CA GLU A 82 -6.56 8.95 3.68
C GLU A 82 -6.45 10.32 4.40
N LYS A 83 -6.02 10.28 5.66
CA LYS A 83 -5.94 11.47 6.54
C LYS A 83 -4.64 12.25 6.40
N GLN A 84 -3.60 11.68 5.80
CA GLN A 84 -2.28 12.29 5.75
C GLN A 84 -1.67 12.20 4.35
N SER A 85 -1.01 13.30 3.93
CA SER A 85 -0.18 13.28 2.73
C SER A 85 1.03 12.37 2.91
N ILE A 86 1.41 11.65 1.86
CA ILE A 86 2.50 10.67 1.88
C ILE A 86 3.44 10.96 0.72
N ILE A 87 4.69 11.26 1.03
CA ILE A 87 5.75 11.39 0.02
C ILE A 87 6.37 10.03 -0.20
N ALA A 88 6.30 9.53 -1.42
CA ALA A 88 6.77 8.20 -1.78
C ALA A 88 7.98 8.25 -2.70
N ALA A 89 8.95 7.35 -2.50
CA ALA A 89 10.13 7.16 -3.34
C ALA A 89 10.17 5.74 -3.92
N GLY A 90 10.87 5.56 -5.03
CA GLY A 90 11.03 4.28 -5.70
C GLY A 90 10.20 4.13 -6.98
N ALA A 91 10.60 3.17 -7.82
CA ALA A 91 9.88 2.83 -9.04
C ALA A 91 8.46 2.34 -8.72
N GLY A 92 7.46 2.87 -9.40
CA GLY A 92 6.05 2.53 -9.20
C GLY A 92 5.42 3.09 -7.93
N ALA A 93 6.16 3.85 -7.11
CA ALA A 93 5.61 4.48 -5.93
C ALA A 93 4.73 5.70 -6.30
N SER A 94 3.73 5.98 -5.47
CA SER A 94 2.78 7.06 -5.64
C SER A 94 2.82 8.00 -4.44
N THR A 95 3.24 9.24 -4.67
CA THR A 95 3.08 10.32 -3.70
C THR A 95 1.62 10.75 -3.68
N LYS A 96 1.04 10.89 -2.50
CA LYS A 96 -0.35 11.29 -2.29
C LYS A 96 -0.38 12.61 -1.51
N PHE A 97 -1.01 13.63 -2.07
CA PHE A 97 -1.31 14.88 -1.41
C PHE A 97 -2.77 14.88 -0.98
N VAL A 98 -3.04 15.02 0.30
CA VAL A 98 -4.38 15.01 0.89
C VAL A 98 -4.75 16.43 1.24
N PHE A 99 -5.82 16.93 0.64
CA PHE A 99 -6.36 18.27 0.87
C PHE A 99 -7.71 18.17 1.59
N GLU A 100 -8.09 19.22 2.29
CA GLU A 100 -9.43 19.38 2.85
C GLU A 100 -9.90 18.14 3.65
N ASP A 101 -9.04 17.67 4.57
CA ASP A 101 -9.29 16.51 5.42
C ASP A 101 -9.68 15.21 4.67
N GLY A 102 -9.17 15.06 3.46
CA GLY A 102 -9.42 13.86 2.64
C GLY A 102 -10.47 14.03 1.55
N ALA A 103 -11.14 15.19 1.46
CA ALA A 103 -12.15 15.44 0.43
C ALA A 103 -11.54 15.47 -0.99
N ARG A 104 -10.26 15.87 -1.11
CA ARG A 104 -9.54 15.92 -2.38
C ARG A 104 -8.17 15.28 -2.25
N ILE A 105 -7.84 14.38 -3.18
CA ILE A 105 -6.55 13.68 -3.23
C ILE A 105 -5.93 13.86 -4.61
N GLU A 106 -4.70 14.36 -4.65
CA GLU A 106 -3.88 14.42 -5.84
C GLU A 106 -2.69 13.46 -5.73
N ARG A 107 -2.25 12.91 -6.87
CA ARG A 107 -1.15 11.94 -6.88
C ARG A 107 -0.04 12.38 -7.83
N ALA A 108 1.22 12.19 -7.39
CA ALA A 108 2.39 12.28 -8.24
C ALA A 108 3.01 10.87 -8.36
N GLU A 109 2.76 10.27 -9.53
CA GLU A 109 3.17 8.88 -9.81
C GLU A 109 4.61 8.82 -10.32
N ASN A 110 5.39 7.88 -9.79
CA ASN A 110 6.65 7.47 -10.38
C ASN A 110 6.42 6.43 -11.49
N VAL A 111 7.29 6.40 -12.49
CA VAL A 111 7.28 5.33 -13.50
C VAL A 111 7.54 3.97 -12.85
N LYS A 112 6.90 2.93 -13.38
CA LYS A 112 6.92 1.58 -12.76
C LYS A 112 8.18 0.79 -13.08
N ASP A 113 8.73 0.97 -14.28
CA ASP A 113 9.94 0.29 -14.70
C ASP A 113 11.17 0.91 -14.02
N VAL A 114 12.05 0.06 -13.46
CA VAL A 114 13.20 0.50 -12.66
C VAL A 114 14.23 1.26 -13.51
N THR A 115 14.49 0.80 -14.73
CA THR A 115 15.46 1.44 -15.63
C THR A 115 14.97 2.83 -16.02
N ASN A 116 13.69 2.95 -16.38
CA ASN A 116 13.06 4.24 -16.68
C ASN A 116 12.98 5.15 -15.45
N TYR A 117 12.79 4.59 -14.25
CA TYR A 117 12.80 5.38 -13.01
C TYR A 117 14.16 6.01 -12.76
N ILE A 118 15.23 5.24 -12.92
CA ILE A 118 16.62 5.72 -12.73
C ILE A 118 16.97 6.77 -13.78
N SER A 119 16.72 6.50 -15.05
CA SER A 119 17.06 7.41 -16.15
C SER A 119 16.24 8.71 -16.16
N ARG A 120 15.07 8.72 -15.54
CA ARG A 120 14.14 9.88 -15.48
C ARG A 120 13.97 10.39 -14.04
N ILE A 121 14.98 10.21 -13.18
CA ILE A 121 14.87 10.55 -11.76
C ILE A 121 14.55 12.03 -11.53
N ASP A 122 15.17 12.92 -12.32
CA ASP A 122 14.94 14.37 -12.21
C ASP A 122 13.48 14.75 -12.53
N GLU A 123 12.88 14.09 -13.51
CA GLU A 123 11.45 14.25 -13.81
C GLU A 123 10.58 13.79 -12.65
N MET A 124 10.92 12.65 -12.01
CA MET A 124 10.17 12.15 -10.85
C MET A 124 10.27 13.09 -9.65
N ILE A 125 11.42 13.71 -9.47
CA ILE A 125 11.64 14.75 -8.45
C ILE A 125 10.78 15.98 -8.76
N GLU A 126 10.80 16.46 -10.00
CA GLU A 126 10.06 17.66 -10.40
C GLU A 126 8.53 17.48 -10.28
N ARG A 127 8.00 16.30 -10.63
CA ARG A 127 6.58 15.99 -10.42
C ARG A 127 6.17 16.15 -8.95
N LYS A 128 7.01 15.67 -8.01
CA LYS A 128 6.76 15.79 -6.57
C LYS A 128 6.91 17.21 -6.09
N ARG A 129 7.94 17.92 -6.56
CA ARG A 129 8.19 19.32 -6.22
C ARG A 129 7.03 20.21 -6.62
N SER A 130 6.53 20.05 -7.85
CA SER A 130 5.36 20.79 -8.34
C SER A 130 4.10 20.49 -7.54
N GLY A 131 3.86 19.21 -7.20
CA GLY A 131 2.75 18.80 -6.35
C GLY A 131 2.85 19.35 -4.93
N LEU A 132 4.04 19.32 -4.34
CA LEU A 132 4.29 19.84 -3.00
C LEU A 132 4.12 21.37 -2.94
N LYS A 133 4.62 22.10 -3.95
CA LYS A 133 4.42 23.54 -4.05
C LYS A 133 2.94 23.91 -4.04
N LYS A 134 2.14 23.26 -4.88
CA LYS A 134 0.68 23.44 -4.93
C LYS A 134 0.03 23.10 -3.60
N TYR A 135 0.48 22.04 -2.93
CA TYR A 135 -0.03 21.63 -1.62
C TYR A 135 0.19 22.68 -0.55
N LEU A 136 1.39 23.29 -0.49
CA LEU A 136 1.74 24.31 0.47
C LEU A 136 1.03 25.64 0.19
N GLU A 137 0.86 26.02 -1.09
CA GLU A 137 0.14 27.23 -1.47
C GLU A 137 -1.35 27.20 -1.06
N ILE A 138 -1.98 26.03 -1.16
CA ILE A 138 -3.40 25.88 -0.76
C ILE A 138 -3.52 25.81 0.77
N GLY A 139 -2.59 25.14 1.46
CA GLY A 139 -2.58 25.06 2.93
C GLY A 139 -2.43 26.42 3.59
N SER A 140 -1.55 27.30 3.04
CA SER A 140 -1.36 28.64 3.57
C SER A 140 -2.54 29.59 3.35
N ALA A 141 -3.40 29.32 2.34
CA ALA A 141 -4.60 30.12 2.09
C ALA A 141 -5.81 29.76 2.97
N GLN A 142 -5.72 28.70 3.75
CA GLN A 142 -6.78 28.27 4.68
C GLN A 142 -6.54 28.73 6.13
N ASP A 143 -5.33 29.23 6.43
CA ASP A 143 -4.94 29.75 7.74
C ASP A 143 -5.12 31.28 7.87
N GLU A 144 -5.64 31.97 6.83
CA GLU A 144 -6.03 33.38 6.83
C GLU A 144 -7.58 33.51 6.93
#